data_a46bd29ace288b524946dbf115a5f7a9
#
_entry.id   a46bd29ace288b524946dbf115a5f7a9
#
_cell.length_a   1.000
_cell.length_b   1.000
_cell.length_c   1.000
_cell.angle_alpha   90.00
_cell.angle_beta   90.00
_cell.angle_gamma   90.00
#
_symmetry.space_group_name_H-M   'P 1'
#
loop_
_entity.id
_entity.type
_entity.pdbx_description
1 polymer ?
#
loop_
_entity_poly.entity_id
_entity_poly.type
_entity_poly.pdbx_seq_one_letter_code
_entity_poly.pdbx_strand_id
1 'polypeptide(L)'
;MLFLRRIVKVLVAIVLLALLAVIVTGVSFVYNFRHPQPFSGPDIFNPYRNIDTVHCWKRANFHTHSRVEGILNECEYTAEQTYDKYREFGYDIVTFSNHNQIIPHPAGDSLHINLYEHGYNLFKFHKLVFGSESVNYFDNLLPLFTFQRQTQIDMLSDEADIVVLNHPLRP
;
A
#
# COMPACT_ATOMS: atom_id res chain seq x y z
N MET A 1 21.17 42.46 16.21
CA MET A 1 20.40 42.34 14.95
C MET A 1 21.12 41.55 13.85
N LEU A 2 22.40 41.78 13.56
CA LEU A 2 23.13 41.05 12.48
C LEU A 2 23.23 39.55 12.74
N PHE A 3 23.50 39.12 13.98
CA PHE A 3 23.61 37.71 14.36
C PHE A 3 22.31 36.95 14.16
N LEU A 4 21.19 37.53 14.61
CA LEU A 4 19.86 36.91 14.42
C LEU A 4 19.49 36.77 12.93
N ARG A 5 19.81 37.77 12.10
CA ARG A 5 19.61 37.67 10.64
C ARG A 5 20.44 36.55 9.99
N ARG A 6 21.66 36.29 10.49
CA ARG A 6 22.49 35.16 10.00
C ARG A 6 21.88 33.82 10.38
N ILE A 7 21.42 33.67 11.63
CA ILE A 7 20.76 32.44 12.07
C ILE A 7 19.52 32.17 11.22
N VAL A 8 18.65 33.15 11.01
CA VAL A 8 17.45 33.00 10.18
C VAL A 8 17.79 32.58 8.75
N LYS A 9 18.82 33.20 8.12
CA LYS A 9 19.26 32.79 6.77
C LYS A 9 19.75 31.34 6.72
N VAL A 10 20.49 30.89 7.73
CA VAL A 10 20.97 29.50 7.80
C VAL A 10 19.82 28.54 7.97
N LEU A 11 18.87 28.84 8.86
CA LEU A 11 17.66 28.00 9.03
C LEU A 11 16.83 27.92 7.75
N VAL A 12 16.60 29.04 7.08
CA VAL A 12 15.90 29.07 5.79
C VAL A 12 16.65 28.22 4.74
N ALA A 13 17.96 28.36 4.65
CA ALA A 13 18.75 27.54 3.72
C ALA A 13 18.66 26.05 4.03
N ILE A 14 18.70 25.64 5.30
CA ILE A 14 18.52 24.23 5.71
C ILE A 14 17.13 23.72 5.31
N VAL A 15 16.09 24.49 5.55
CA VAL A 15 14.70 24.12 5.17
C VAL A 15 14.57 23.97 3.66
N LEU A 16 15.13 24.92 2.89
CA LEU A 16 15.10 24.86 1.43
C LEU A 16 15.88 23.66 0.88
N LEU A 17 17.05 23.34 1.47
CA LEU A 17 17.84 22.15 1.11
C LEU A 17 17.09 20.86 1.46
N ALA A 18 16.42 20.80 2.61
CA ALA A 18 15.60 19.65 2.98
C ALA A 18 14.43 19.46 2.03
N LEU A 19 13.72 20.53 1.66
CA LEU A 19 12.65 20.50 0.67
C LEU A 19 13.16 20.08 -0.71
N LEU A 20 14.30 20.61 -1.14
CA LEU A 20 14.93 20.21 -2.40
C LEU A 20 15.34 18.73 -2.38
N ALA A 21 15.89 18.25 -1.28
CA ALA A 21 16.23 16.84 -1.13
C ALA A 21 15.00 15.93 -1.26
N VAL A 22 13.87 16.29 -0.63
CA VAL A 22 12.60 15.54 -0.77
C VAL A 22 12.12 15.52 -2.23
N ILE A 23 12.21 16.65 -2.93
CA ILE A 23 11.82 16.73 -4.34
C ILE A 23 12.77 15.91 -5.22
N VAL A 24 14.08 16.05 -5.04
CA VAL A 24 15.09 15.40 -5.88
C VAL A 24 15.15 13.90 -5.65
N THR A 25 15.08 13.44 -4.41
CA THR A 25 15.06 11.99 -4.10
C THR A 25 13.78 11.32 -4.52
N GLY A 26 12.69 12.07 -4.62
CA GLY A 26 11.43 11.60 -5.17
C GLY A 26 11.35 11.60 -6.70
N VAL A 27 12.40 12.04 -7.41
CA VAL A 27 12.41 12.06 -8.88
C VAL A 27 13.08 10.79 -9.39
N SER A 28 12.30 9.90 -9.97
CA SER A 28 12.80 8.81 -10.82
C SER A 28 13.21 9.41 -12.17
N PHE A 29 14.51 9.42 -12.49
CA PHE A 29 15.06 10.21 -13.59
C PHE A 29 14.70 9.70 -15.00
N VAL A 30 14.35 8.43 -15.16
CA VAL A 30 13.93 7.88 -16.47
C VAL A 30 12.87 6.81 -16.23
N TYR A 31 11.64 7.10 -16.57
CA TYR A 31 10.60 6.10 -16.63
C TYR A 31 10.08 5.96 -18.05
N ASN A 32 10.28 4.78 -18.64
CA ASN A 32 9.71 4.43 -19.92
C ASN A 32 8.35 3.77 -19.69
N PHE A 33 7.26 4.50 -19.94
CA PHE A 33 5.92 3.91 -19.93
C PHE A 33 5.86 2.78 -20.95
N ARG A 34 5.50 1.59 -20.51
CA ARG A 34 5.26 0.48 -21.42
C ARG A 34 4.10 0.83 -22.33
N HIS A 35 4.27 0.66 -23.62
CA HIS A 35 3.14 0.80 -24.53
C HIS A 35 2.11 -0.29 -24.24
N PRO A 36 0.80 0.07 -24.14
CA PRO A 36 -0.25 -0.92 -23.99
C PRO A 36 -0.14 -1.94 -25.12
N GLN A 37 -0.05 -3.21 -24.75
CA GLN A 37 -0.15 -4.28 -25.76
C GLN A 37 -1.63 -4.46 -26.07
N PRO A 38 -2.04 -4.44 -27.36
CA PRO A 38 -3.41 -4.73 -27.71
C PRO A 38 -3.73 -6.17 -27.28
N PHE A 39 -4.95 -6.37 -26.79
CA PHE A 39 -5.43 -7.71 -26.55
C PHE A 39 -5.41 -8.50 -27.86
N SER A 40 -4.64 -9.58 -27.88
CA SER A 40 -4.50 -10.44 -29.05
C SER A 40 -4.84 -11.87 -28.65
N GLY A 41 -6.00 -12.32 -29.00
CA GLY A 41 -6.42 -13.70 -28.76
C GLY A 41 -7.87 -13.90 -29.20
N PRO A 42 -8.22 -15.13 -29.64
CA PRO A 42 -9.56 -15.43 -30.12
C PRO A 42 -10.61 -15.43 -29.01
N ASP A 43 -10.15 -15.66 -27.76
CA ASP A 43 -11.07 -15.82 -26.61
C ASP A 43 -10.67 -14.95 -25.43
N ILE A 44 -11.66 -14.43 -24.73
CA ILE A 44 -11.46 -13.83 -23.42
C ILE A 44 -11.23 -14.98 -22.41
N PHE A 45 -10.10 -14.93 -21.71
CA PHE A 45 -9.85 -15.85 -20.62
C PHE A 45 -10.91 -15.68 -19.52
N ASN A 46 -11.67 -16.73 -19.27
CA ASN A 46 -12.62 -16.76 -18.16
C ASN A 46 -12.13 -17.77 -17.11
N PRO A 47 -11.55 -17.28 -16.00
CA PRO A 47 -11.04 -18.15 -14.95
C PRO A 47 -12.15 -18.94 -14.25
N TYR A 48 -13.41 -18.54 -14.41
CA TYR A 48 -14.57 -19.16 -13.75
C TYR A 48 -15.25 -20.24 -14.60
N ARG A 49 -14.79 -20.52 -15.83
CA ARG A 49 -15.46 -21.44 -16.76
C ARG A 49 -15.68 -22.85 -16.20
N ASN A 50 -14.75 -23.34 -15.36
CA ASN A 50 -14.75 -24.71 -14.83
C ASN A 50 -14.79 -24.75 -13.30
N ILE A 51 -15.18 -23.68 -12.64
CA ILE A 51 -15.27 -23.63 -11.18
C ILE A 51 -16.68 -24.02 -10.75
N ASP A 52 -16.75 -24.92 -9.76
CA ASP A 52 -18.00 -25.16 -9.02
C ASP A 52 -18.41 -23.88 -8.28
N THR A 53 -19.36 -23.15 -8.87
CA THR A 53 -19.82 -21.88 -8.33
C THR A 53 -20.68 -22.00 -7.08
N VAL A 54 -21.02 -23.22 -6.67
CA VAL A 54 -21.85 -23.45 -5.48
C VAL A 54 -21.02 -23.61 -4.22
N HIS A 55 -19.86 -24.30 -4.32
CA HIS A 55 -19.05 -24.69 -3.14
C HIS A 55 -17.69 -24.02 -3.05
N CYS A 56 -17.29 -23.26 -4.09
CA CYS A 56 -15.94 -22.68 -4.15
C CYS A 56 -15.82 -21.24 -3.64
N TRP A 57 -16.95 -20.59 -3.36
CA TRP A 57 -16.90 -19.18 -2.92
C TRP A 57 -16.46 -19.05 -1.48
N LYS A 58 -15.54 -18.11 -1.27
CA LYS A 58 -15.06 -17.68 0.04
C LYS A 58 -15.37 -16.21 0.26
N ARG A 59 -15.90 -15.89 1.43
CA ARG A 59 -16.14 -14.51 1.81
C ARG A 59 -14.86 -13.92 2.40
N ALA A 60 -14.35 -12.84 1.80
CA ALA A 60 -13.10 -12.21 2.18
C ALA A 60 -13.25 -10.70 2.35
N ASN A 61 -12.45 -10.12 3.22
CA ASN A 61 -12.19 -8.69 3.26
C ASN A 61 -10.67 -8.46 3.29
N PHE A 62 -10.16 -7.72 2.32
CA PHE A 62 -8.74 -7.46 2.15
C PHE A 62 -8.34 -6.02 2.51
N HIS A 63 -9.27 -5.20 2.99
CA HIS A 63 -8.96 -3.85 3.45
C HIS A 63 -9.51 -3.64 4.86
N THR A 64 -8.77 -4.10 5.83
CA THR A 64 -9.14 -4.09 7.25
C THR A 64 -7.94 -3.67 8.08
N HIS A 65 -8.14 -2.68 8.92
CA HIS A 65 -7.14 -2.23 9.89
C HIS A 65 -7.42 -2.84 11.25
N SER A 66 -6.36 -3.15 11.97
CA SER A 66 -6.39 -3.49 13.39
C SER A 66 -5.62 -2.46 14.20
N ARG A 67 -5.78 -2.52 15.52
CA ARG A 67 -5.02 -1.68 16.44
C ARG A 67 -3.53 -1.93 16.27
N VAL A 68 -2.77 -0.85 16.12
CA VAL A 68 -1.31 -0.82 16.16
C VAL A 68 -0.85 0.07 17.30
N GLU A 69 0.31 -0.24 17.86
CA GLU A 69 0.95 0.65 18.84
C GLU A 69 1.59 1.81 18.07
N GLY A 70 1.23 3.04 18.41
CA GLY A 70 1.82 4.22 17.81
C GLY A 70 0.87 5.39 17.63
N ILE A 71 1.37 6.46 17.01
CA ILE A 71 0.66 7.72 16.83
C ILE A 71 -0.45 7.60 15.77
N LEU A 72 -0.29 6.68 14.81
CA LEU A 72 -1.22 6.48 13.70
C LEU A 72 -2.04 5.20 13.92
N ASN A 73 -2.78 5.15 15.02
CA ASN A 73 -3.71 4.07 15.28
C ASN A 73 -5.06 4.38 14.64
N GLU A 74 -5.48 3.59 13.65
CA GLU A 74 -6.72 3.78 12.91
C GLU A 74 -7.87 2.86 13.37
N CYS A 75 -7.60 1.97 14.33
CA CYS A 75 -8.60 1.03 14.85
C CYS A 75 -8.47 0.85 16.37
N GLU A 76 -9.62 0.76 17.05
CA GLU A 76 -9.66 0.53 18.50
C GLU A 76 -9.47 -0.95 18.84
N TYR A 77 -9.80 -1.86 17.92
CA TYR A 77 -9.79 -3.30 18.15
C TYR A 77 -8.45 -3.94 17.79
N THR A 78 -7.99 -4.86 18.62
CA THR A 78 -6.79 -5.66 18.32
C THR A 78 -7.01 -6.54 17.08
N ALA A 79 -5.93 -7.05 16.51
CA ALA A 79 -6.02 -7.98 15.37
C ALA A 79 -6.86 -9.23 15.74
N GLU A 80 -6.68 -9.77 16.94
CA GLU A 80 -7.43 -10.93 17.45
C GLU A 80 -8.94 -10.61 17.57
N GLN A 81 -9.29 -9.50 18.22
CA GLN A 81 -10.69 -9.08 18.35
C GLN A 81 -11.35 -8.82 16.98
N THR A 82 -10.62 -8.22 16.07
CA THR A 82 -11.11 -7.96 14.71
C THR A 82 -11.27 -9.26 13.94
N TYR A 83 -10.31 -10.18 14.04
CA TYR A 83 -10.39 -11.51 13.44
C TYR A 83 -11.63 -12.27 13.92
N ASP A 84 -11.82 -12.38 15.22
CA ASP A 84 -12.96 -13.09 15.82
C ASP A 84 -14.28 -12.50 15.33
N LYS A 85 -14.37 -11.18 15.23
CA LYS A 85 -15.59 -10.51 14.77
C LYS A 85 -15.91 -10.78 13.30
N TYR A 86 -14.89 -10.79 12.43
CA TYR A 86 -15.10 -11.17 11.03
C TYR A 86 -15.50 -12.65 10.89
N ARG A 87 -14.89 -13.54 11.68
CA ARG A 87 -15.27 -14.96 11.71
C ARG A 87 -16.72 -15.15 12.18
N GLU A 88 -17.16 -14.42 13.21
CA GLU A 88 -18.55 -14.38 13.67
C GLU A 88 -19.51 -13.95 12.55
N PHE A 89 -19.11 -13.00 11.69
CA PHE A 89 -19.89 -12.56 10.53
C PHE A 89 -19.76 -13.50 9.31
N GLY A 90 -19.13 -14.66 9.47
CA GLY A 90 -19.04 -15.67 8.42
C GLY A 90 -18.02 -15.36 7.32
N TYR A 91 -16.97 -14.58 7.63
CA TYR A 91 -15.86 -14.43 6.70
C TYR A 91 -14.94 -15.64 6.77
N ASP A 92 -14.57 -16.16 5.60
CA ASP A 92 -13.65 -17.30 5.46
C ASP A 92 -12.20 -16.85 5.45
N ILE A 93 -11.91 -15.70 4.86
CA ILE A 93 -10.58 -15.13 4.76
C ILE A 93 -10.58 -13.81 5.50
N VAL A 94 -9.77 -13.73 6.54
CA VAL A 94 -9.58 -12.51 7.34
C VAL A 94 -8.11 -12.16 7.33
N THR A 95 -7.77 -11.02 6.77
CA THR A 95 -6.40 -10.52 6.75
C THR A 95 -6.39 -9.02 7.06
N PHE A 96 -5.22 -8.49 7.38
CA PHE A 96 -5.08 -7.11 7.83
C PHE A 96 -4.20 -6.32 6.88
N SER A 97 -4.65 -5.12 6.57
CA SER A 97 -3.94 -4.17 5.72
C SER A 97 -3.48 -2.94 6.52
N ASN A 98 -2.87 -3.16 7.66
CA ASN A 98 -2.36 -2.05 8.47
C ASN A 98 -1.31 -1.25 7.69
N HIS A 99 -1.27 0.07 7.91
CA HIS A 99 -0.32 0.94 7.22
C HIS A 99 1.13 0.53 7.51
N ASN A 100 1.83 0.15 6.43
CA ASN A 100 3.25 -0.22 6.45
C ASN A 100 3.59 -1.25 7.55
N GLN A 101 2.66 -2.19 7.80
CA GLN A 101 2.86 -3.24 8.78
C GLN A 101 2.11 -4.51 8.38
N ILE A 102 2.86 -5.62 8.28
CA ILE A 102 2.29 -6.95 8.14
C ILE A 102 1.94 -7.45 9.54
N ILE A 103 0.69 -7.81 9.75
CA ILE A 103 0.22 -8.36 11.02
C ILE A 103 0.34 -9.89 10.95
N PRO A 104 1.08 -10.50 11.91
CA PRO A 104 1.15 -11.95 12.01
C PRO A 104 -0.24 -12.54 12.23
N HIS A 105 -0.49 -13.63 11.54
CA HIS A 105 -1.77 -14.31 11.61
C HIS A 105 -1.85 -15.27 12.83
N PRO A 106 -3.04 -15.50 13.39
CA PRO A 106 -3.25 -16.57 14.35
C PRO A 106 -2.82 -17.92 13.80
N ALA A 107 -2.07 -18.70 14.57
CA ALA A 107 -1.56 -19.99 14.16
C ALA A 107 -2.70 -20.93 13.70
N GLY A 108 -2.54 -21.53 12.52
CA GLY A 108 -3.44 -22.55 12.00
C GLY A 108 -4.43 -22.11 10.92
N ASP A 109 -4.45 -20.83 10.53
CA ASP A 109 -5.27 -20.41 9.38
C ASP A 109 -4.50 -20.60 8.06
N SER A 110 -4.85 -21.62 7.31
CA SER A 110 -4.25 -21.93 6.01
C SER A 110 -4.65 -20.98 4.87
N LEU A 111 -5.60 -20.08 5.12
CA LEU A 111 -6.08 -19.10 4.14
C LEU A 111 -5.49 -17.72 4.37
N HIS A 112 -4.57 -17.59 5.32
CA HIS A 112 -3.90 -16.31 5.56
C HIS A 112 -3.04 -15.88 4.38
N ILE A 113 -3.12 -14.59 4.06
CA ILE A 113 -2.27 -13.94 3.07
C ILE A 113 -1.60 -12.76 3.76
N ASN A 114 -0.28 -12.68 3.69
CA ASN A 114 0.44 -11.49 4.12
C ASN A 114 -0.05 -10.29 3.32
N LEU A 115 -0.44 -9.24 4.02
CA LEU A 115 -1.01 -8.05 3.41
C LEU A 115 -0.64 -6.82 4.23
N TYR A 116 -0.35 -5.72 3.57
CA TYR A 116 -0.26 -4.42 4.22
C TYR A 116 -0.72 -3.31 3.27
N GLU A 117 -1.13 -2.18 3.82
CA GLU A 117 -1.38 -0.98 3.06
C GLU A 117 -0.10 -0.14 3.01
N HIS A 118 0.46 -0.03 1.81
CA HIS A 118 1.66 0.76 1.57
C HIS A 118 1.31 2.23 1.38
N GLY A 119 2.06 3.10 2.03
CA GLY A 119 2.06 4.52 1.77
C GLY A 119 1.88 5.37 3.03
N TYR A 120 2.60 6.48 3.04
CA TYR A 120 2.49 7.55 4.03
C TYR A 120 2.45 8.94 3.37
N ASN A 121 2.28 8.95 2.03
CA ASN A 121 2.29 10.19 1.27
C ASN A 121 1.07 11.09 1.57
N LEU A 122 1.26 12.40 1.42
CA LEU A 122 0.25 13.40 1.74
C LEU A 122 -0.99 13.34 0.83
N PHE A 123 -0.88 12.72 -0.34
CA PHE A 123 -2.01 12.57 -1.27
C PHE A 123 -2.81 11.29 -1.04
N LYS A 124 -2.46 10.49 -0.01
CA LYS A 124 -3.12 9.22 0.29
C LYS A 124 -3.17 8.26 -0.91
N PHE A 125 -2.12 8.28 -1.71
CA PHE A 125 -1.93 7.33 -2.79
C PHE A 125 -1.42 6.01 -2.21
N HIS A 126 -2.34 5.25 -1.63
CA HIS A 126 -2.05 4.00 -0.95
C HIS A 126 -2.26 2.80 -1.88
N LYS A 127 -1.59 1.70 -1.59
CA LYS A 127 -1.68 0.44 -2.33
C LYS A 127 -1.81 -0.71 -1.32
N LEU A 128 -2.67 -1.67 -1.62
CA LEU A 128 -2.64 -2.96 -0.93
C LEU A 128 -1.57 -3.83 -1.58
N VAL A 129 -0.70 -4.39 -0.78
CA VAL A 129 0.44 -5.21 -1.19
C VAL A 129 0.22 -6.61 -0.64
N PHE A 130 -0.06 -7.56 -1.53
CA PHE A 130 -0.39 -8.94 -1.20
C PHE A 130 0.80 -9.85 -1.41
N GLY A 131 1.01 -10.80 -0.50
CA GLY A 131 1.99 -11.88 -0.63
C GLY A 131 3.42 -11.47 -0.33
N SER A 132 3.68 -10.23 0.03
CA SER A 132 5.03 -9.80 0.39
C SER A 132 5.46 -10.36 1.75
N GLU A 133 6.72 -10.78 1.86
CA GLU A 133 7.30 -11.26 3.12
C GLU A 133 7.78 -10.14 4.04
N SER A 134 7.97 -8.95 3.50
CA SER A 134 8.46 -7.78 4.22
C SER A 134 7.78 -6.51 3.79
N VAL A 135 7.82 -5.49 4.66
CA VAL A 135 7.27 -4.17 4.35
C VAL A 135 8.29 -3.34 3.60
N ASN A 136 7.90 -2.81 2.45
CA ASN A 136 8.66 -1.79 1.78
C ASN A 136 8.26 -0.41 2.33
N TYR A 137 9.22 0.32 2.89
CA TYR A 137 8.99 1.64 3.48
C TYR A 137 9.26 2.80 2.52
N PHE A 138 9.70 2.52 1.29
CA PHE A 138 9.99 3.59 0.34
C PHE A 138 8.69 4.19 -0.20
N ASP A 139 8.43 5.46 0.11
CA ASP A 139 7.32 6.23 -0.45
C ASP A 139 7.76 7.66 -0.76
N ASN A 140 7.18 8.25 -1.78
CA ASN A 140 7.35 9.66 -2.09
C ASN A 140 6.37 10.47 -1.25
N LEU A 141 6.87 11.28 -0.32
CA LEU A 141 6.02 12.11 0.54
C LEU A 141 5.02 12.97 -0.27
N LEU A 142 5.46 13.47 -1.42
CA LEU A 142 4.69 14.24 -2.37
C LEU A 142 4.80 13.62 -3.77
N PRO A 143 3.98 12.60 -4.11
CA PRO A 143 3.98 11.98 -5.43
C PRO A 143 3.29 12.89 -6.46
N LEU A 144 3.95 14.01 -6.82
CA LEU A 144 3.43 15.05 -7.71
C LEU A 144 3.30 14.56 -9.15
N PHE A 145 4.18 13.67 -9.57
CA PHE A 145 4.27 13.23 -10.97
C PHE A 145 3.80 11.78 -11.14
N THR A 146 3.23 11.50 -12.30
CA THR A 146 2.74 10.16 -12.64
C THR A 146 3.84 9.10 -12.61
N PHE A 147 5.05 9.45 -13.04
CA PHE A 147 6.17 8.51 -13.03
C PHE A 147 6.58 8.10 -11.60
N GLN A 148 6.46 8.98 -10.60
CA GLN A 148 6.73 8.63 -9.20
C GLN A 148 5.76 7.57 -8.70
N ARG A 149 4.48 7.72 -9.02
CA ARG A 149 3.42 6.75 -8.67
C ARG A 149 3.65 5.42 -9.37
N GLN A 150 4.02 5.46 -10.66
CA GLN A 150 4.28 4.26 -11.44
C GLN A 150 5.54 3.53 -10.93
N THR A 151 6.62 4.24 -10.65
CA THR A 151 7.83 3.65 -10.06
C THR A 151 7.53 2.94 -8.74
N GLN A 152 6.66 3.50 -7.90
CA GLN A 152 6.24 2.84 -6.66
C GLN A 152 5.45 1.55 -6.93
N ILE A 153 4.54 1.57 -7.90
CA ILE A 153 3.77 0.38 -8.26
C ILE A 153 4.71 -0.70 -8.79
N ASP A 154 5.64 -0.34 -9.68
CA ASP A 154 6.59 -1.29 -10.28
C ASP A 154 7.48 -1.93 -9.19
N MET A 155 8.04 -1.10 -8.30
CA MET A 155 8.87 -1.56 -7.19
C MET A 155 8.12 -2.53 -6.26
N LEU A 156 6.87 -2.21 -5.91
CA LEU A 156 6.05 -3.09 -5.08
C LEU A 156 5.65 -4.37 -5.81
N SER A 157 5.44 -4.30 -7.13
CA SER A 157 5.11 -5.46 -7.96
C SER A 157 6.28 -6.45 -8.12
N ASP A 158 7.51 -5.99 -7.93
CA ASP A 158 8.68 -6.87 -7.91
C ASP A 158 8.82 -7.66 -6.59
N GLU A 159 8.15 -7.22 -5.53
CA GLU A 159 8.24 -7.79 -4.17
C GLU A 159 6.96 -8.50 -3.72
N ALA A 160 5.88 -8.42 -4.48
CA ALA A 160 4.56 -8.89 -4.09
C ALA A 160 3.87 -9.68 -5.20
N ASP A 161 2.96 -10.56 -4.81
CA ASP A 161 2.14 -11.32 -5.76
C ASP A 161 1.15 -10.42 -6.50
N ILE A 162 0.52 -9.47 -5.78
CA ILE A 162 -0.48 -8.56 -6.33
C ILE A 162 -0.35 -7.20 -5.64
N VAL A 163 -0.41 -6.14 -6.44
CA VAL A 163 -0.53 -4.74 -5.95
C VAL A 163 -1.85 -4.16 -6.42
N VAL A 164 -2.65 -3.68 -5.46
CA VAL A 164 -3.96 -3.06 -5.72
C VAL A 164 -3.93 -1.59 -5.35
N LEU A 165 -4.36 -0.74 -6.26
CA LEU A 165 -4.47 0.70 -6.01
C LEU A 165 -5.71 0.98 -5.14
N ASN A 166 -5.46 1.52 -3.93
CA ASN A 166 -6.52 1.91 -3.01
C ASN A 166 -7.06 3.30 -3.33
N HIS A 167 -8.32 3.52 -3.03
CA HIS A 167 -8.96 4.82 -3.09
C HIS A 167 -8.71 5.59 -4.40
N PRO A 168 -8.83 4.98 -5.58
CA PRO A 168 -8.40 5.58 -6.85
C PRO A 168 -9.14 6.87 -7.22
N LEU A 169 -10.29 7.11 -6.59
CA LEU A 169 -11.14 8.29 -6.84
C LEU A 169 -11.12 9.32 -5.70
N ARG A 170 -10.22 9.18 -4.73
CA ARG A 170 -10.07 10.26 -3.75
C ARG A 170 -9.42 11.48 -4.42
N PRO A 171 -10.10 12.63 -4.36
CA PRO A 171 -9.56 13.88 -4.88
C PRO A 171 -8.33 14.33 -4.09
#